data_1863b708e821853f2f32a102bf85b200
#
_entry.id   1863b708e821853f2f32a102bf85b200
#
_cell.length_a   1.000
_cell.length_b   1.000
_cell.length_c   1.000
_cell.angle_alpha   90.00
_cell.angle_beta   90.00
_cell.angle_gamma   90.00
#
_symmetry.space_group_name_H-M   'P 1'
#
loop_
_entity.id
_entity.type
_entity.pdbx_description
1 polymer ?
#
loop_
_entity_poly.entity_id
_entity_poly.type
_entity_poly.pdbx_seq_one_letter_code
_entity_poly.pdbx_strand_id
1 'polypeptide(L)'
;MSKIAIVTGAGTGVGQVVAKKLSEDEMKVMLVGRRLEKLEETKAICNGDVEIFSLDVSKPDDVEKFYKNIESKYGRLDVLFNNAGVGIPAKTMDQISFDEWKYVVDINLNGMFLCAKYAFDLMKRQNPQGGRIINNGSVSSMTPRPGSIAYTSTKHAITGMTKTISLDGRPFKIVCSQ
;
A
#
# COMPACT_ATOMS: atom_id res chain seq x y z
N MET A 1 -21.72 9.29 5.38
CA MET A 1 -20.27 9.44 5.67
C MET A 1 -19.50 9.17 4.38
N SER A 2 -18.54 10.01 4.03
CA SER A 2 -17.67 9.77 2.87
C SER A 2 -16.85 8.49 3.10
N LYS A 3 -16.53 7.78 2.02
CA LYS A 3 -15.68 6.59 2.07
C LYS A 3 -14.25 7.00 2.39
N ILE A 4 -13.52 6.15 3.11
CA ILE A 4 -12.13 6.37 3.53
C ILE A 4 -11.20 5.54 2.66
N ALA A 5 -10.19 6.18 2.08
CA ALA A 5 -9.15 5.53 1.30
C ALA A 5 -7.75 5.80 1.87
N ILE A 6 -6.91 4.79 1.90
CA ILE A 6 -5.48 4.90 2.18
C ILE A 6 -4.72 4.62 0.90
N VAL A 7 -3.77 5.49 0.55
CA VAL A 7 -2.86 5.31 -0.58
C VAL A 7 -1.42 5.32 -0.05
N THR A 8 -0.73 4.19 -0.09
CA THR A 8 0.69 4.12 0.28
C THR A 8 1.59 4.45 -0.91
N GLY A 9 2.72 5.10 -0.66
CA GLY A 9 3.57 5.61 -1.74
C GLY A 9 2.89 6.72 -2.54
N ALA A 10 2.05 7.53 -1.87
CA ALA A 10 1.19 8.54 -2.50
C ALA A 10 1.93 9.77 -3.04
N GLY A 11 3.22 9.95 -2.71
CA GLY A 11 3.95 11.18 -3.04
C GLY A 11 4.37 11.32 -4.50
N THR A 12 4.36 10.24 -5.30
CA THR A 12 4.81 10.27 -6.71
C THR A 12 4.18 9.17 -7.55
N GLY A 13 4.26 9.31 -8.87
CA GLY A 13 3.92 8.25 -9.83
C GLY A 13 2.49 7.75 -9.71
N VAL A 14 2.33 6.42 -9.75
CA VAL A 14 1.00 5.78 -9.72
C VAL A 14 0.23 6.12 -8.45
N GLY A 15 0.89 6.14 -7.28
CA GLY A 15 0.24 6.49 -6.01
C GLY A 15 -0.33 7.90 -6.00
N GLN A 16 0.39 8.88 -6.55
CA GLN A 16 -0.07 10.26 -6.69
C GLN A 16 -1.31 10.36 -7.58
N VAL A 17 -1.28 9.70 -8.74
CA VAL A 17 -2.41 9.71 -9.69
C VAL A 17 -3.66 9.04 -9.10
N VAL A 18 -3.49 7.91 -8.43
CA VAL A 18 -4.59 7.20 -7.77
C VAL A 18 -5.16 8.03 -6.61
N ALA A 19 -4.31 8.66 -5.80
CA ALA A 19 -4.76 9.53 -4.72
C ALA A 19 -5.62 10.71 -5.25
N LYS A 20 -5.15 11.36 -6.32
CA LYS A 20 -5.91 12.42 -6.99
C LYS A 20 -7.28 11.88 -7.46
N LYS A 21 -7.30 10.74 -8.16
CA LYS A 21 -8.54 10.17 -8.69
C LYS A 21 -9.53 9.81 -7.58
N LEU A 22 -9.08 9.19 -6.49
CA LEU A 22 -9.95 8.87 -5.36
C LEU A 22 -10.51 10.13 -4.66
N SER A 23 -9.74 11.22 -4.64
CA SER A 23 -10.22 12.50 -4.11
C SER A 23 -11.27 13.16 -5.02
N GLU A 24 -11.17 12.97 -6.33
CA GLU A 24 -12.20 13.40 -7.30
C GLU A 24 -13.51 12.59 -7.15
N ASP A 25 -13.42 11.34 -6.72
CA ASP A 25 -14.56 10.45 -6.44
C ASP A 25 -15.14 10.68 -5.01
N GLU A 26 -14.90 11.85 -4.43
CA GLU A 26 -15.41 12.31 -3.12
C GLU A 26 -15.02 11.41 -1.92
N MET A 27 -13.94 10.66 -2.06
CA MET A 27 -13.37 9.90 -0.94
C MET A 27 -12.48 10.78 -0.07
N LYS A 28 -12.50 10.55 1.24
CA LYS A 28 -11.46 11.06 2.13
C LYS A 28 -10.19 10.24 1.94
N VAL A 29 -9.10 10.87 1.50
CA VAL A 29 -7.88 10.18 1.11
C VAL A 29 -6.74 10.44 2.09
N MET A 30 -6.18 9.35 2.64
CA MET A 30 -4.96 9.38 3.46
C MET A 30 -3.74 9.16 2.57
N LEU A 31 -2.91 10.17 2.40
CA LEU A 31 -1.65 10.13 1.65
C LEU A 31 -0.55 9.62 2.57
N VAL A 32 -0.06 8.41 2.31
CA VAL A 32 0.99 7.79 3.13
C VAL A 32 2.30 7.68 2.35
N GLY A 33 3.41 8.12 2.94
CA GLY A 33 4.73 8.02 2.35
C GLY A 33 5.80 8.64 3.25
N ARG A 34 7.08 8.49 2.89
CA ARG A 34 8.20 8.95 3.70
C ARG A 34 8.54 10.43 3.52
N ARG A 35 8.34 10.97 2.32
CA ARG A 35 8.76 12.33 1.93
C ARG A 35 7.59 13.29 2.05
N LEU A 36 7.61 14.09 3.12
CA LEU A 36 6.52 15.03 3.44
C LEU A 36 6.28 16.02 2.29
N GLU A 37 7.35 16.58 1.73
CA GLU A 37 7.27 17.54 0.61
C GLU A 37 6.55 16.95 -0.62
N LYS A 38 6.75 15.66 -0.92
CA LYS A 38 6.07 14.99 -2.03
C LYS A 38 4.60 14.68 -1.74
N LEU A 39 4.26 14.47 -0.50
CA LEU A 39 2.87 14.30 -0.08
C LEU A 39 2.11 15.64 -0.14
N GLU A 40 2.76 16.75 0.22
CA GLU A 40 2.20 18.09 0.08
C GLU A 40 1.97 18.46 -1.40
N GLU A 41 2.93 18.15 -2.29
CA GLU A 41 2.73 18.31 -3.75
C GLU A 41 1.51 17.51 -4.23
N THR A 42 1.33 16.28 -3.74
CA THR A 42 0.17 15.46 -4.09
C THR A 42 -1.12 16.04 -3.54
N LYS A 43 -1.12 16.48 -2.29
CA LYS A 43 -2.28 17.12 -1.67
C LYS A 43 -2.73 18.36 -2.45
N ALA A 44 -1.79 19.17 -2.94
CA ALA A 44 -2.08 20.39 -3.69
C ALA A 44 -2.81 20.14 -5.03
N ILE A 45 -2.73 18.94 -5.59
CA ILE A 45 -3.40 18.56 -6.85
C ILE A 45 -4.65 17.69 -6.64
N CYS A 46 -4.94 17.31 -5.39
CA CYS A 46 -6.16 16.59 -5.02
C CYS A 46 -7.32 17.54 -4.79
N ASN A 47 -8.53 17.08 -5.05
CA ASN A 47 -9.76 17.78 -4.74
C ASN A 47 -10.39 17.15 -3.47
N GLY A 48 -10.90 17.97 -2.57
CA GLY A 48 -11.63 17.47 -1.40
C GLY A 48 -10.79 17.17 -0.16
N ASP A 49 -11.22 16.22 0.64
CA ASP A 49 -10.70 15.97 1.98
C ASP A 49 -9.51 15.00 1.96
N VAL A 50 -8.30 15.55 2.11
CA VAL A 50 -7.03 14.81 2.01
C VAL A 50 -6.16 15.07 3.23
N GLU A 51 -5.69 14.01 3.88
CA GLU A 51 -4.76 14.08 5.01
C GLU A 51 -3.42 13.42 4.67
N ILE A 52 -2.35 13.95 5.25
CA ILE A 52 -0.98 13.49 5.03
C ILE A 52 -0.46 12.76 6.26
N PHE A 53 0.20 11.63 6.02
CA PHE A 53 0.88 10.84 7.02
C PHE A 53 2.31 10.50 6.55
N SER A 54 3.30 11.18 7.12
CA SER A 54 4.71 10.83 6.88
C SER A 54 5.06 9.57 7.67
N LEU A 55 5.26 8.47 6.96
CA LEU A 55 5.35 7.12 7.53
C LEU A 55 6.20 6.21 6.64
N ASP A 56 7.06 5.41 7.27
CA ASP A 56 7.77 4.31 6.59
C ASP A 56 7.02 2.99 6.80
N VAL A 57 6.45 2.45 5.71
CA VAL A 57 5.67 1.20 5.76
C VAL A 57 6.49 -0.02 6.19
N SER A 58 7.83 0.05 6.15
CA SER A 58 8.73 -1.01 6.62
C SER A 58 8.88 -1.05 8.15
N LYS A 59 8.29 -0.09 8.88
CA LYS A 59 8.36 0.03 10.34
C LYS A 59 7.05 -0.46 10.98
N PRO A 60 7.02 -1.66 11.59
CA PRO A 60 5.78 -2.25 12.12
C PRO A 60 5.04 -1.36 13.11
N ASP A 61 5.78 -0.77 14.07
CA ASP A 61 5.19 0.06 15.12
C ASP A 61 4.54 1.34 14.56
N ASP A 62 5.15 1.94 13.53
CA ASP A 62 4.62 3.14 12.90
C ASP A 62 3.35 2.84 12.11
N VAL A 63 3.34 1.70 11.38
CA VAL A 63 2.15 1.24 10.67
C VAL A 63 1.02 0.92 11.65
N GLU A 64 1.30 0.22 12.74
CA GLU A 64 0.30 -0.08 13.77
C GLU A 64 -0.30 1.18 14.37
N LYS A 65 0.54 2.15 14.78
CA LYS A 65 0.09 3.44 15.33
C LYS A 65 -0.78 4.21 14.33
N PHE A 66 -0.39 4.21 13.06
CA PHE A 66 -1.15 4.85 11.99
C PHE A 66 -2.56 4.23 11.87
N TYR A 67 -2.68 2.91 11.79
CA TYR A 67 -3.99 2.26 11.68
C TYR A 67 -4.85 2.43 12.92
N LYS A 68 -4.27 2.41 14.14
CA LYS A 68 -4.99 2.76 15.37
C LYS A 68 -5.55 4.18 15.35
N ASN A 69 -4.79 5.14 14.80
CA ASN A 69 -5.27 6.52 14.61
C ASN A 69 -6.45 6.56 13.62
N ILE A 70 -6.35 5.88 12.47
CA ILE A 70 -7.44 5.80 11.48
C ILE A 70 -8.69 5.19 12.12
N GLU A 71 -8.56 4.10 12.84
CA GLU A 71 -9.67 3.47 13.54
C GLU A 71 -10.32 4.39 14.58
N SER A 72 -9.51 5.03 15.43
CA SER A 72 -10.00 5.95 16.45
C SER A 72 -10.72 7.17 15.87
N LYS A 73 -10.22 7.72 14.76
CA LYS A 73 -10.74 8.95 14.17
C LYS A 73 -11.94 8.73 13.27
N TYR A 74 -11.95 7.62 12.54
CA TYR A 74 -12.94 7.37 11.48
C TYR A 74 -13.76 6.09 11.67
N GLY A 75 -13.28 5.14 12.46
CA GLY A 75 -13.96 3.87 12.73
C GLY A 75 -14.06 2.93 11.51
N ARG A 76 -13.50 3.32 10.35
CA ARG A 76 -13.62 2.55 9.11
C ARG A 76 -12.51 2.80 8.11
N LEU A 77 -12.37 1.86 7.18
CA LEU A 77 -11.53 1.95 5.99
C LEU A 77 -12.25 1.24 4.83
N ASP A 78 -12.47 1.92 3.73
CA ASP A 78 -13.18 1.36 2.57
C ASP A 78 -12.23 0.85 1.49
N VAL A 79 -11.11 1.56 1.27
CA VAL A 79 -10.12 1.22 0.24
C VAL A 79 -8.70 1.36 0.79
N LEU A 80 -7.89 0.33 0.58
CA LEU A 80 -6.43 0.41 0.66
C LEU A 80 -5.85 0.25 -0.74
N PHE A 81 -5.21 1.30 -1.29
CA PHE A 81 -4.31 1.17 -2.43
C PHE A 81 -2.89 1.00 -1.93
N ASN A 82 -2.44 -0.24 -1.89
CA ASN A 82 -1.18 -0.68 -1.30
C ASN A 82 -0.08 -0.64 -2.37
N ASN A 83 0.60 0.51 -2.48
CA ASN A 83 1.46 0.82 -3.64
C ASN A 83 2.91 1.16 -3.26
N ALA A 84 3.19 1.48 -2.00
CA ALA A 84 4.56 1.78 -1.60
C ALA A 84 5.54 0.71 -2.06
N GLY A 85 6.60 1.13 -2.73
CA GLY A 85 7.58 0.22 -3.27
C GLY A 85 8.82 0.94 -3.80
N VAL A 86 9.91 0.20 -3.88
CA VAL A 86 11.22 0.67 -4.35
C VAL A 86 11.84 -0.33 -5.31
N GLY A 87 12.75 0.15 -6.12
CA GLY A 87 13.69 -0.65 -6.90
C GLY A 87 15.11 -0.25 -6.56
N ILE A 88 16.06 -1.06 -7.00
CA ILE A 88 17.49 -0.76 -6.99
C ILE A 88 18.04 -0.83 -8.41
N PRO A 89 19.22 -0.26 -8.69
CA PRO A 89 19.87 -0.43 -10.00
C PRO A 89 20.02 -1.91 -10.36
N ALA A 90 19.92 -2.22 -11.66
CA ALA A 90 20.03 -3.58 -12.16
C ALA A 90 21.43 -4.16 -11.83
N LYS A 91 21.45 -5.35 -11.20
CA LYS A 91 22.65 -6.09 -10.83
C LYS A 91 22.40 -7.59 -11.05
N THR A 92 23.44 -8.33 -11.40
CA THR A 92 23.37 -9.79 -11.39
C THR A 92 23.24 -10.33 -9.98
N MET A 93 22.76 -11.55 -9.82
CA MET A 93 22.45 -12.12 -8.50
C MET A 93 23.66 -12.13 -7.54
N ASP A 94 24.84 -12.36 -8.07
CA ASP A 94 26.09 -12.38 -7.31
C ASP A 94 26.57 -11.00 -6.85
N GLN A 95 26.09 -9.93 -7.47
CA GLN A 95 26.48 -8.54 -7.19
C GLN A 95 25.53 -7.83 -6.23
N ILE A 96 24.36 -8.40 -5.96
CA ILE A 96 23.40 -7.79 -5.04
C ILE A 96 23.83 -8.08 -3.60
N SER A 97 23.97 -7.04 -2.77
CA SER A 97 24.23 -7.23 -1.34
C SER A 97 22.98 -7.70 -0.59
N PHE A 98 23.17 -8.36 0.55
CA PHE A 98 22.04 -8.76 1.39
C PHE A 98 21.25 -7.54 1.91
N ASP A 99 21.94 -6.41 2.15
CA ASP A 99 21.27 -5.17 2.59
C ASP A 99 20.39 -4.58 1.48
N GLU A 100 20.84 -4.59 0.22
CA GLU A 100 20.01 -4.19 -0.92
C GLU A 100 18.79 -5.10 -1.11
N TRP A 101 19.00 -6.41 -0.99
CA TRP A 101 17.91 -7.39 -0.99
C TRP A 101 16.92 -7.10 0.13
N LYS A 102 17.41 -6.98 1.36
CA LYS A 102 16.60 -6.71 2.55
C LYS A 102 15.82 -5.40 2.41
N TYR A 103 16.45 -4.33 1.92
CA TYR A 103 15.80 -3.04 1.68
C TYR A 103 14.58 -3.15 0.77
N VAL A 104 14.71 -3.88 -0.35
CA VAL A 104 13.61 -4.08 -1.28
C VAL A 104 12.51 -4.96 -0.67
N VAL A 105 12.88 -6.04 0.02
CA VAL A 105 11.93 -6.96 0.66
C VAL A 105 11.17 -6.25 1.79
N ASP A 106 11.85 -5.48 2.63
CA ASP A 106 11.23 -4.80 3.77
C ASP A 106 10.15 -3.79 3.32
N ILE A 107 10.38 -3.09 2.21
CA ILE A 107 9.41 -2.11 1.72
C ILE A 107 8.33 -2.77 0.85
N ASN A 108 8.76 -3.54 -0.17
CA ASN A 108 7.83 -4.03 -1.19
C ASN A 108 6.97 -5.21 -0.73
N LEU A 109 7.47 -6.03 0.21
CA LEU A 109 6.77 -7.22 0.69
C LEU A 109 6.31 -7.05 2.14
N ASN A 110 7.23 -6.84 3.08
CA ASN A 110 6.90 -6.72 4.49
C ASN A 110 6.00 -5.50 4.76
N GLY A 111 6.32 -4.35 4.17
CA GLY A 111 5.50 -3.13 4.29
C GLY A 111 4.11 -3.30 3.69
N MET A 112 4.01 -3.94 2.52
CA MET A 112 2.72 -4.23 1.89
C MET A 112 1.90 -5.22 2.74
N PHE A 113 2.54 -6.24 3.31
CA PHE A 113 1.89 -7.17 4.23
C PHE A 113 1.35 -6.46 5.48
N LEU A 114 2.16 -5.60 6.12
CA LEU A 114 1.75 -4.86 7.30
C LEU A 114 0.53 -3.99 7.02
N CYS A 115 0.56 -3.20 5.95
CA CYS A 115 -0.57 -2.37 5.56
C CYS A 115 -1.82 -3.21 5.26
N ALA A 116 -1.68 -4.32 4.53
CA ALA A 116 -2.80 -5.21 4.22
C ALA A 116 -3.37 -5.87 5.49
N LYS A 117 -2.52 -6.30 6.43
CA LYS A 117 -2.91 -6.92 7.71
C LYS A 117 -3.81 -6.00 8.53
N TYR A 118 -3.37 -4.78 8.76
CA TYR A 118 -4.15 -3.83 9.59
C TYR A 118 -5.40 -3.32 8.86
N ALA A 119 -5.33 -3.13 7.55
CA ALA A 119 -6.51 -2.80 6.74
C ALA A 119 -7.56 -3.92 6.81
N PHE A 120 -7.13 -5.18 6.64
CA PHE A 120 -8.01 -6.34 6.71
C PHE A 120 -8.69 -6.45 8.08
N ASP A 121 -7.92 -6.29 9.16
CA ASP A 121 -8.45 -6.35 10.53
C ASP A 121 -9.51 -5.26 10.78
N LEU A 122 -9.24 -4.01 10.37
CA LEU A 122 -10.21 -2.93 10.50
C LEU A 122 -11.45 -3.18 9.64
N MET A 123 -11.31 -3.55 8.36
CA MET A 123 -12.40 -3.87 7.44
C MET A 123 -13.28 -5.03 7.93
N LYS A 124 -12.67 -5.99 8.66
CA LYS A 124 -13.38 -7.13 9.25
C LYS A 124 -14.23 -6.72 10.44
N ARG A 125 -13.77 -5.77 11.26
CA ARG A 125 -14.43 -5.36 12.52
C ARG A 125 -15.39 -4.18 12.35
N GLN A 126 -15.23 -3.37 11.33
CA GLN A 126 -16.06 -2.16 11.10
C GLN A 126 -17.53 -2.48 10.77
N ASN A 127 -18.39 -1.47 10.91
CA ASN A 127 -19.79 -1.55 10.51
C ASN A 127 -20.15 -0.38 9.56
N PRO A 128 -20.64 -0.65 8.33
CA PRO A 128 -20.82 -1.97 7.71
C PRO A 128 -19.48 -2.67 7.47
N GLN A 129 -19.48 -4.00 7.61
CA GLN A 129 -18.32 -4.85 7.39
C GLN A 129 -17.94 -4.91 5.91
N GLY A 130 -16.63 -5.00 5.61
CA GLY A 130 -16.12 -5.16 4.25
C GLY A 130 -15.24 -4.00 3.80
N GLY A 131 -14.67 -4.13 2.62
CA GLY A 131 -13.76 -3.15 2.02
C GLY A 131 -12.98 -3.73 0.85
N ARG A 132 -12.08 -2.94 0.29
CA ARG A 132 -11.26 -3.33 -0.86
C ARG A 132 -9.78 -3.08 -0.60
N ILE A 133 -8.97 -4.11 -0.78
CA ILE A 133 -7.51 -4.03 -0.79
C ILE A 133 -7.05 -4.19 -2.24
N ILE A 134 -6.26 -3.24 -2.74
CA ILE A 134 -5.69 -3.26 -4.08
C ILE A 134 -4.17 -3.25 -3.91
N ASN A 135 -3.50 -4.36 -4.18
CA ASN A 135 -2.06 -4.45 -4.13
C ASN A 135 -1.47 -4.08 -5.50
N ASN A 136 -0.63 -3.06 -5.55
CA ASN A 136 0.03 -2.68 -6.79
C ASN A 136 1.06 -3.73 -7.22
N GLY A 137 0.68 -4.56 -8.16
CA GLY A 137 1.50 -5.60 -8.73
C GLY A 137 2.56 -5.09 -9.71
N SER A 138 2.97 -5.96 -10.60
CA SER A 138 3.89 -5.63 -11.70
C SER A 138 3.85 -6.73 -12.75
N VAL A 139 4.11 -6.38 -14.00
CA VAL A 139 4.41 -7.34 -15.07
C VAL A 139 5.58 -8.25 -14.67
N SER A 140 6.51 -7.77 -13.85
CA SER A 140 7.63 -8.55 -13.30
C SER A 140 7.19 -9.74 -12.43
N SER A 141 5.92 -9.83 -12.02
CA SER A 141 5.38 -11.01 -11.34
C SER A 141 5.12 -12.18 -12.29
N MET A 142 5.23 -11.97 -13.61
CA MET A 142 5.06 -13.02 -14.63
C MET A 142 6.24 -13.06 -15.60
N THR A 143 6.79 -11.91 -15.96
CA THR A 143 7.89 -11.77 -16.92
C THR A 143 9.04 -11.01 -16.24
N PRO A 144 9.98 -11.74 -15.61
CA PRO A 144 11.13 -11.13 -14.94
C PRO A 144 12.08 -10.47 -15.95
N ARG A 145 12.82 -9.45 -15.47
CA ARG A 145 13.88 -8.79 -16.24
C ARG A 145 15.24 -9.14 -15.67
N PRO A 146 16.29 -9.22 -16.50
CA PRO A 146 17.66 -9.36 -16.00
C PRO A 146 17.99 -8.29 -14.95
N GLY A 147 18.76 -8.63 -13.93
CA GLY A 147 19.21 -7.71 -12.89
C GLY A 147 18.13 -7.22 -11.92
N SER A 148 16.99 -7.87 -11.84
CA SER A 148 15.86 -7.41 -11.00
C SER A 148 15.42 -8.40 -9.92
N ILE A 149 16.32 -9.27 -9.45
CA ILE A 149 15.95 -10.41 -8.60
C ILE A 149 15.15 -10.00 -7.35
N ALA A 150 15.59 -8.98 -6.61
CA ALA A 150 14.90 -8.55 -5.38
C ALA A 150 13.49 -8.03 -5.69
N TYR A 151 13.36 -7.14 -6.68
CA TYR A 151 12.07 -6.61 -7.09
C TYR A 151 11.14 -7.69 -7.64
N THR A 152 11.64 -8.50 -8.56
CA THR A 152 10.88 -9.61 -9.17
C THR A 152 10.37 -10.59 -8.13
N SER A 153 11.22 -11.01 -7.19
CA SER A 153 10.82 -11.92 -6.10
C SER A 153 9.69 -11.34 -5.25
N THR A 154 9.79 -10.05 -4.88
CA THR A 154 8.72 -9.40 -4.11
C THR A 154 7.40 -9.33 -4.90
N LYS A 155 7.45 -9.05 -6.21
CA LYS A 155 6.23 -8.96 -7.03
C LYS A 155 5.57 -10.32 -7.28
N HIS A 156 6.33 -11.41 -7.36
CA HIS A 156 5.78 -12.77 -7.36
C HIS A 156 5.11 -13.12 -6.01
N ALA A 157 5.78 -12.78 -4.89
CA ALA A 157 5.23 -13.03 -3.55
C ALA A 157 3.90 -12.28 -3.33
N ILE A 158 3.79 -11.03 -3.82
CA ILE A 158 2.55 -10.24 -3.75
C ILE A 158 1.40 -10.94 -4.46
N THR A 159 1.64 -11.63 -5.57
CA THR A 159 0.59 -12.39 -6.27
C THR A 159 0.01 -13.50 -5.40
N GLY A 160 0.87 -14.26 -4.71
CA GLY A 160 0.43 -15.26 -3.72
C GLY A 160 -0.35 -14.65 -2.57
N MET A 161 0.21 -13.59 -1.97
CA MET A 161 -0.43 -12.85 -0.88
C MET A 161 -1.82 -12.34 -1.27
N THR A 162 -1.97 -11.73 -2.46
CA THR A 162 -3.24 -11.20 -2.95
C THR A 162 -4.31 -12.28 -3.08
N LYS A 163 -3.93 -13.45 -3.64
CA LYS A 163 -4.85 -14.58 -3.79
C LYS A 163 -5.32 -15.10 -2.43
N THR A 164 -4.42 -15.23 -1.45
CA THR A 164 -4.76 -15.69 -0.10
C THR A 164 -5.67 -14.69 0.61
N ILE A 165 -5.33 -13.39 0.61
CA ILE A 165 -6.19 -12.34 1.19
C ILE A 165 -7.57 -12.35 0.56
N SER A 166 -7.68 -12.58 -0.76
CA SER A 166 -8.97 -12.65 -1.46
C SER A 166 -9.83 -13.83 -0.97
N LEU A 167 -9.20 -14.98 -0.65
CA LEU A 167 -9.91 -16.14 -0.11
C LEU A 167 -10.36 -15.90 1.35
N ASP A 168 -9.45 -15.43 2.20
CA ASP A 168 -9.69 -15.17 3.61
C ASP A 168 -10.73 -14.04 3.82
N GLY A 169 -10.80 -13.11 2.88
CA GLY A 169 -11.70 -11.95 2.95
C GLY A 169 -13.16 -12.24 2.63
N ARG A 170 -13.45 -13.33 1.92
CA ARG A 170 -14.81 -13.66 1.46
C ARG A 170 -15.89 -13.65 2.55
N PRO A 171 -15.68 -14.29 3.73
CA PRO A 171 -16.67 -14.29 4.80
C PRO A 171 -16.94 -12.89 5.36
N PHE A 172 -16.03 -11.95 5.16
CA PHE A 172 -16.05 -10.60 5.73
C PHE A 172 -16.38 -9.52 4.70
N LYS A 173 -16.77 -9.88 3.48
CA LYS A 173 -17.02 -8.93 2.37
C LYS A 173 -15.79 -8.06 2.02
N ILE A 174 -14.59 -8.58 2.25
CA ILE A 174 -13.34 -7.96 1.87
C ILE A 174 -12.90 -8.51 0.53
N VAL A 175 -12.68 -7.62 -0.43
CA VAL A 175 -12.18 -7.96 -1.77
C VAL A 175 -10.71 -7.59 -1.85
N CYS A 176 -9.88 -8.51 -2.34
CA CYS A 176 -8.48 -8.22 -2.65
C CYS A 176 -8.20 -8.47 -4.12
N SER A 177 -7.48 -7.53 -4.75
CA SER A 177 -7.09 -7.60 -6.17
C SER A 177 -5.66 -7.08 -6.36
N GLN A 178 -5.07 -7.39 -7.52
CA GLN A 178 -3.74 -6.94 -7.91
C GLN A 178 -3.80 -6.26 -9.27
#